data_63db1d15a6e14aab321360e69350d0ec
#
_entry.id   63db1d15a6e14aab321360e69350d0ec
#
_cell.length_a   1.000
_cell.length_b   1.000
_cell.length_c   1.000
_cell.angle_alpha   90.00
_cell.angle_beta   90.00
_cell.angle_gamma   90.00
#
_symmetry.space_group_name_H-M   'P 1'
#
loop_
_entity.id
_entity.type
_entity.pdbx_description
1 polymer ?
#
loop_
_entity_poly.entity_id
_entity_poly.type
_entity_poly.pdbx_seq_one_letter_code
_entity_poly.pdbx_strand_id
1 'polypeptide(L)'
;MGLVDGYDTSSDSDLNFDEGKSVHEKKNGNLHEDTSYEPSSNNIHKRKSHFTKSELKRRRKTRKGDGPWGSWSSNDDETSQASETQKEDQDIFVHALAEDNLDSEQIEVEEVSHFYGKSEKDYQGRGYLYPPNDVDVDLREERISFRCYLPKKVIRNYPGHPEGTTALKFLPKTGHLILSGGNDHTIKIWDFYHDYECLRDFQGHNKPIKALRFTEDCQSFLSSSFDRSVKIWDTETGKVKTRLHLNSTPADVESRPTNPHEFIVGLSNSKILHYDDRVSENQGLVQTYDHHLSSILALKYFPDGSKFISSSEDKTVRIWENQINVPIKQISDTAQHSMPFLNVHPSQNYFCAQSMDNRIYSFSLKPKYKRHPKKIFKGHSSAGYGISLAFSGDGRYICSGDSKSRLFTWDWNTSRLLNNIKIPGNKPITQVDWHPQETSKVICSGAAGKIYVCD
;
A
#
# COMPACT_ATOMS: atom_id res chain seq x y z
N MET A 1 48.10 41.32 -5.69
CA MET A 1 49.28 40.76 -6.33
C MET A 1 49.01 39.28 -6.40
N GLY A 2 48.78 38.65 -7.44
CA GLY A 2 49.03 38.67 -8.85
C GLY A 2 48.64 37.29 -9.30
N LEU A 3 47.71 37.17 -10.22
CA LEU A 3 47.87 36.83 -11.64
C LEU A 3 48.15 35.32 -11.84
N VAL A 4 47.27 34.61 -12.48
CA VAL A 4 46.78 34.46 -13.86
C VAL A 4 47.41 33.23 -14.55
N ASP A 5 46.58 32.60 -15.33
CA ASP A 5 46.76 31.84 -16.57
C ASP A 5 47.03 30.35 -16.54
N GLY A 6 46.24 29.73 -17.37
CA GLY A 6 46.55 28.59 -18.19
C GLY A 6 45.35 27.82 -18.75
N TYR A 7 44.79 28.33 -19.86
CA TYR A 7 44.05 27.53 -20.87
C TYR A 7 44.92 26.40 -21.40
N ASP A 8 44.30 25.26 -21.68
CA ASP A 8 44.46 24.69 -23.03
C ASP A 8 43.41 23.62 -23.35
N THR A 9 42.92 23.77 -24.52
CA THR A 9 42.02 23.01 -25.36
C THR A 9 42.70 21.87 -26.09
N SER A 10 41.90 21.03 -26.64
CA SER A 10 42.10 20.10 -27.78
C SER A 10 42.10 18.63 -27.39
N SER A 11 41.56 17.73 -28.17
CA SER A 11 40.89 17.70 -29.47
C SER A 11 40.38 16.27 -29.70
N ASP A 12 39.39 16.20 -30.55
CA ASP A 12 38.80 15.04 -31.21
C ASP A 12 39.78 13.97 -31.69
N SER A 13 39.32 12.73 -31.71
CA SER A 13 39.61 11.84 -32.82
C SER A 13 38.52 10.77 -33.01
N ASP A 14 37.77 10.95 -34.08
CA ASP A 14 37.01 9.94 -34.79
C ASP A 14 37.89 8.79 -35.27
N LEU A 15 37.38 7.58 -35.24
CA LEU A 15 37.76 6.53 -36.17
C LEU A 15 36.54 5.69 -36.56
N ASN A 16 36.05 5.95 -37.77
CA ASN A 16 35.29 5.06 -38.61
C ASN A 16 36.19 3.95 -39.19
N PHE A 17 35.65 2.75 -39.33
CA PHE A 17 35.94 1.77 -40.39
C PHE A 17 34.79 0.74 -40.33
N ASP A 18 34.07 0.51 -41.31
CA ASP A 18 33.97 0.28 -42.73
C ASP A 18 33.50 -1.17 -43.01
N GLU A 19 32.76 -1.27 -44.06
CA GLU A 19 31.94 -2.38 -44.56
C GLU A 19 32.71 -3.62 -44.98
N GLY A 20 32.03 -4.77 -45.01
CA GLY A 20 32.48 -5.97 -45.71
C GLY A 20 31.32 -6.88 -46.10
N LYS A 21 30.84 -6.72 -47.36
CA LYS A 21 29.91 -7.62 -48.08
C LYS A 21 30.58 -8.91 -48.50
N SER A 22 29.85 -10.02 -48.57
CA SER A 22 29.75 -11.01 -49.67
C SER A 22 28.88 -12.21 -49.22
N VAL A 23 27.81 -12.53 -49.84
CA VAL A 23 27.41 -13.09 -51.15
C VAL A 23 27.65 -14.61 -51.28
N HIS A 24 26.55 -15.33 -51.59
CA HIS A 24 26.37 -16.67 -52.23
C HIS A 24 26.62 -17.93 -51.38
N GLU A 25 25.89 -19.03 -51.51
CA GLU A 25 25.04 -19.60 -52.59
C GLU A 25 24.17 -20.76 -52.05
N LYS A 26 23.18 -21.09 -52.81
CA LYS A 26 22.19 -22.18 -52.77
C LYS A 26 22.78 -23.58 -52.71
N LYS A 27 22.05 -24.54 -52.09
CA LYS A 27 21.60 -25.74 -52.83
C LYS A 27 20.53 -26.56 -52.09
N ASN A 28 19.65 -27.07 -52.93
CA ASN A 28 18.51 -27.96 -52.75
C ASN A 28 18.80 -29.34 -52.15
N GLY A 29 17.77 -29.93 -51.57
CA GLY A 29 17.69 -31.39 -51.36
C GLY A 29 16.37 -31.79 -50.70
N ASN A 30 15.40 -32.24 -51.52
CA ASN A 30 14.19 -32.94 -51.17
C ASN A 30 14.42 -34.23 -50.43
N LEU A 31 13.52 -34.65 -49.54
CA LEU A 31 12.79 -35.93 -49.63
C LEU A 31 11.85 -36.13 -48.40
N HIS A 32 10.57 -36.32 -48.74
CA HIS A 32 9.49 -37.12 -48.12
C HIS A 32 9.67 -37.73 -46.75
N GLU A 33 8.68 -37.55 -45.84
CA GLU A 33 7.70 -38.59 -45.51
C GLU A 33 6.58 -38.04 -44.61
N ASP A 34 5.38 -38.47 -44.97
CA ASP A 34 4.09 -38.22 -44.37
C ASP A 34 3.96 -38.76 -42.94
N THR A 35 3.36 -38.01 -42.03
CA THR A 35 2.40 -38.55 -41.05
C THR A 35 1.42 -37.49 -40.63
N SER A 36 0.20 -37.72 -41.02
CA SER A 36 -1.03 -37.04 -40.69
C SER A 36 -1.35 -37.16 -39.17
N TYR A 37 -1.59 -36.03 -38.53
CA TYR A 37 -2.40 -35.96 -37.29
C TYR A 37 -3.46 -34.88 -37.45
N GLU A 38 -4.71 -35.29 -37.52
CA GLU A 38 -5.89 -34.44 -37.44
C GLU A 38 -6.08 -33.93 -35.99
N PRO A 39 -6.42 -32.68 -35.78
CA PRO A 39 -6.93 -32.23 -34.48
C PRO A 39 -8.45 -32.35 -34.44
N SER A 40 -8.93 -33.11 -33.46
CA SER A 40 -10.32 -33.27 -33.11
C SER A 40 -11.01 -31.92 -32.83
N SER A 41 -12.07 -31.69 -33.55
CA SER A 41 -12.99 -30.56 -33.41
C SER A 41 -13.81 -30.66 -32.12
N ASN A 42 -13.59 -29.80 -31.16
CA ASN A 42 -14.53 -29.59 -30.07
C ASN A 42 -15.63 -28.61 -30.51
N ASN A 43 -16.84 -29.13 -30.60
CA ASN A 43 -18.07 -28.45 -30.91
C ASN A 43 -18.41 -27.35 -29.88
N ILE A 44 -18.26 -26.08 -30.28
CA ILE A 44 -18.90 -24.97 -29.61
C ILE A 44 -20.29 -24.80 -30.21
N HIS A 45 -21.31 -25.17 -29.46
CA HIS A 45 -22.71 -24.92 -29.82
C HIS A 45 -22.99 -23.41 -29.89
N LYS A 46 -22.95 -22.84 -31.10
CA LYS A 46 -23.54 -21.54 -31.39
C LYS A 46 -25.07 -21.71 -31.42
N ARG A 47 -25.77 -21.21 -30.42
CA ARG A 47 -27.23 -21.03 -30.47
C ARG A 47 -27.57 -20.09 -31.62
N LYS A 48 -28.10 -20.62 -32.69
CA LYS A 48 -28.70 -19.84 -33.79
C LYS A 48 -30.03 -19.28 -33.28
N SER A 49 -30.15 -17.98 -33.14
CA SER A 49 -31.40 -17.30 -32.88
C SER A 49 -32.25 -17.33 -34.16
N HIS A 50 -33.32 -18.12 -34.15
CA HIS A 50 -34.30 -18.15 -35.24
C HIS A 50 -35.20 -16.91 -35.17
N PHE A 51 -34.77 -15.80 -35.77
CA PHE A 51 -35.64 -14.68 -36.05
C PHE A 51 -35.81 -14.56 -37.60
N THR A 52 -37.04 -14.52 -38.06
CA THR A 52 -37.36 -14.35 -39.48
C THR A 52 -37.02 -12.91 -39.94
N LYS A 53 -36.70 -12.76 -41.24
CA LYS A 53 -36.39 -11.44 -41.86
C LYS A 53 -37.49 -10.39 -41.65
N SER A 54 -38.75 -10.82 -41.47
CA SER A 54 -39.89 -9.96 -41.18
C SER A 54 -39.88 -9.42 -39.74
N GLU A 55 -39.47 -10.19 -38.79
CA GLU A 55 -39.36 -9.76 -37.37
C GLU A 55 -38.18 -8.80 -37.14
N LEU A 56 -37.09 -9.00 -37.86
CA LEU A 56 -35.95 -8.05 -37.86
C LEU A 56 -36.35 -6.72 -38.50
N LYS A 57 -37.23 -6.72 -39.51
CA LYS A 57 -37.76 -5.48 -40.15
C LYS A 57 -38.75 -4.75 -39.22
N ARG A 58 -39.57 -5.47 -38.46
CA ARG A 58 -40.45 -4.88 -37.44
C ARG A 58 -39.66 -4.23 -36.32
N ARG A 59 -38.63 -4.89 -35.77
CA ARG A 59 -37.76 -4.30 -34.73
C ARG A 59 -36.94 -3.09 -35.21
N ARG A 60 -36.63 -3.00 -36.51
CA ARG A 60 -35.98 -1.80 -37.08
C ARG A 60 -36.94 -0.64 -37.25
N LYS A 61 -38.26 -0.89 -37.41
CA LYS A 61 -39.27 0.17 -37.58
C LYS A 61 -39.68 0.79 -36.23
N THR A 62 -39.65 0.04 -35.16
CA THR A 62 -39.93 0.54 -33.79
C THR A 62 -38.75 1.30 -33.15
N ARG A 63 -37.55 1.24 -33.71
CA ARG A 63 -36.37 1.98 -33.22
C ARG A 63 -36.07 3.28 -33.98
N LYS A 64 -36.94 3.71 -34.88
CA LYS A 64 -36.81 4.98 -35.63
C LYS A 64 -37.73 6.03 -34.98
N GLY A 65 -37.33 6.59 -33.83
CA GLY A 65 -38.10 7.63 -33.14
C GLY A 65 -37.56 8.10 -31.82
N ASP A 66 -36.76 7.27 -31.11
CA ASP A 66 -36.21 7.64 -29.82
C ASP A 66 -34.69 7.88 -29.87
N GLY A 67 -34.32 9.08 -30.30
CA GLY A 67 -33.01 9.65 -30.02
C GLY A 67 -33.10 10.55 -28.79
N PRO A 68 -31.99 10.82 -28.09
CA PRO A 68 -31.98 11.63 -26.86
C PRO A 68 -32.45 13.07 -27.00
N TRP A 69 -32.94 13.49 -28.19
CA TRP A 69 -33.39 14.84 -28.49
C TRP A 69 -34.82 14.91 -29.11
N GLY A 70 -35.63 13.84 -28.95
CA GLY A 70 -36.94 13.69 -29.63
C GLY A 70 -38.17 14.23 -28.88
N SER A 71 -38.04 14.99 -27.79
CA SER A 71 -39.17 15.51 -27.05
C SER A 71 -39.13 17.02 -26.87
N TRP A 72 -39.35 17.76 -27.97
CA TRP A 72 -39.81 19.14 -27.89
C TRP A 72 -40.83 19.38 -28.97
N SER A 73 -42.07 19.05 -28.71
CA SER A 73 -43.24 19.69 -29.34
C SER A 73 -44.43 19.57 -28.36
N SER A 74 -44.96 20.73 -28.03
CA SER A 74 -46.14 21.00 -27.29
C SER A 74 -47.38 20.32 -27.89
N ASN A 75 -48.22 19.76 -27.03
CA ASN A 75 -49.63 20.13 -26.84
C ASN A 75 -50.45 19.01 -26.19
N ASP A 76 -51.02 19.37 -25.09
CA ASP A 76 -52.38 19.19 -24.54
C ASP A 76 -53.13 17.85 -24.72
N ASP A 77 -53.68 17.49 -23.57
CA ASP A 77 -54.85 16.66 -23.30
C ASP A 77 -54.75 15.14 -23.54
N GLU A 78 -54.63 14.38 -22.47
CA GLU A 78 -55.67 13.54 -21.91
C GLU A 78 -55.16 12.66 -20.74
N THR A 79 -55.93 12.67 -19.75
CA THR A 79 -55.90 12.08 -18.44
C THR A 79 -55.74 10.56 -18.36
N SER A 80 -55.01 10.16 -17.27
CA SER A 80 -55.26 8.98 -16.44
C SER A 80 -54.98 7.59 -16.97
N GLN A 81 -53.98 6.98 -16.37
CA GLN A 81 -53.67 5.57 -16.08
C GLN A 81 -52.27 5.13 -16.43
N ALA A 82 -51.25 5.81 -15.88
CA ALA A 82 -49.88 5.31 -15.88
C ALA A 82 -49.10 5.76 -14.63
N SER A 83 -49.74 5.71 -13.47
CA SER A 83 -49.12 6.29 -12.24
C SER A 83 -48.78 5.29 -11.13
N GLU A 84 -48.96 3.98 -11.33
CA GLU A 84 -48.67 3.01 -10.27
C GLU A 84 -47.32 2.29 -10.43
N THR A 85 -46.90 2.01 -11.64
CA THR A 85 -45.62 1.29 -11.87
C THR A 85 -44.34 2.16 -11.74
N GLN A 86 -44.46 3.50 -11.90
CA GLN A 86 -43.33 4.41 -11.72
C GLN A 86 -43.12 4.84 -10.26
N LYS A 87 -44.12 4.67 -9.41
CA LYS A 87 -43.97 4.94 -7.98
C LYS A 87 -43.26 3.82 -7.26
N GLU A 88 -43.53 2.56 -7.62
CA GLU A 88 -42.82 1.41 -7.02
C GLU A 88 -41.33 1.43 -7.31
N ASP A 89 -40.88 1.80 -8.54
CA ASP A 89 -39.47 1.87 -8.88
C ASP A 89 -38.74 3.05 -8.21
N GLN A 90 -39.47 4.18 -7.94
CA GLN A 90 -38.90 5.29 -7.18
C GLN A 90 -38.82 5.00 -5.69
N ASP A 91 -39.81 4.31 -5.14
CA ASP A 91 -39.81 3.91 -3.73
C ASP A 91 -38.73 2.86 -3.44
N ILE A 92 -38.44 1.94 -4.37
CA ILE A 92 -37.34 0.99 -4.23
C ILE A 92 -35.99 1.71 -4.28
N PHE A 93 -35.81 2.71 -5.14
CA PHE A 93 -34.57 3.47 -5.21
C PHE A 93 -34.35 4.38 -4.00
N VAL A 94 -35.42 4.98 -3.48
CA VAL A 94 -35.40 5.77 -2.23
C VAL A 94 -35.17 4.88 -1.03
N HIS A 95 -35.74 3.67 -0.98
CA HIS A 95 -35.45 2.68 0.08
C HIS A 95 -34.02 2.19 0.05
N ALA A 96 -33.47 1.90 -1.15
CA ALA A 96 -32.05 1.51 -1.27
C ALA A 96 -31.08 2.62 -0.85
N LEU A 97 -31.42 3.89 -1.13
CA LEU A 97 -30.65 5.05 -0.64
C LEU A 97 -30.88 5.34 0.84
N ALA A 98 -32.03 4.93 1.41
CA ALA A 98 -32.31 5.07 2.83
C ALA A 98 -31.68 3.98 3.68
N GLU A 99 -31.47 2.78 3.13
CA GLU A 99 -30.74 1.70 3.82
C GLU A 99 -29.24 1.99 3.95
N ASP A 100 -28.64 2.75 3.02
CA ASP A 100 -27.27 3.23 3.15
C ASP A 100 -27.12 4.36 4.19
N ASN A 101 -28.22 4.98 4.62
CA ASN A 101 -28.27 6.01 5.67
C ASN A 101 -28.82 5.50 7.02
N LEU A 102 -29.06 4.22 7.18
CA LEU A 102 -29.18 3.64 8.49
C LEU A 102 -27.81 3.75 9.17
N ASP A 103 -27.65 4.83 9.91
CA ASP A 103 -26.65 4.97 10.94
C ASP A 103 -26.64 3.66 11.73
N SER A 104 -25.69 2.79 11.40
CA SER A 104 -25.33 1.73 12.31
C SER A 104 -24.98 2.48 13.59
N GLU A 105 -25.82 2.37 14.60
CA GLU A 105 -25.57 2.87 15.95
C GLU A 105 -24.10 2.62 16.22
N GLN A 106 -23.33 3.70 16.37
CA GLN A 106 -21.92 3.60 16.69
C GLN A 106 -21.88 3.01 18.09
N ILE A 107 -21.75 1.69 18.15
CA ILE A 107 -21.52 1.02 19.43
C ILE A 107 -20.16 1.53 19.87
N GLU A 108 -20.17 2.50 20.78
CA GLU A 108 -18.96 2.96 21.42
C GLU A 108 -18.40 1.79 22.23
N VAL A 109 -17.30 1.22 21.72
CA VAL A 109 -16.55 0.22 22.45
C VAL A 109 -15.72 0.94 23.50
N GLU A 110 -15.79 0.49 24.73
CA GLU A 110 -14.97 1.00 25.83
C GLU A 110 -13.48 0.82 25.48
N GLU A 111 -12.72 1.89 25.61
CA GLU A 111 -11.30 1.90 25.29
C GLU A 111 -10.50 1.44 26.50
N VAL A 112 -9.99 0.23 26.40
CA VAL A 112 -9.25 -0.43 27.47
C VAL A 112 -7.88 -0.85 26.96
N SER A 113 -6.86 -0.72 27.79
CA SER A 113 -5.55 -1.31 27.54
C SER A 113 -5.09 -2.12 28.74
N HIS A 114 -4.53 -3.30 28.47
CA HIS A 114 -3.99 -4.17 29.50
C HIS A 114 -2.49 -4.30 29.33
N PHE A 115 -1.75 -4.05 30.41
CA PHE A 115 -0.30 -4.24 30.47
C PHE A 115 0.00 -5.61 31.08
N TYR A 116 0.79 -6.43 30.40
CA TYR A 116 1.16 -7.79 30.82
C TYR A 116 2.59 -7.91 31.37
N GLY A 117 3.39 -6.85 31.22
CA GLY A 117 4.76 -6.82 31.69
C GLY A 117 4.86 -6.89 33.22
N LYS A 118 6.03 -7.28 33.73
CA LYS A 118 6.29 -7.41 35.18
C LYS A 118 6.22 -6.06 35.92
N SER A 119 6.64 -4.98 35.25
CA SER A 119 6.64 -3.62 35.80
C SER A 119 6.50 -2.61 34.65
N GLU A 120 5.65 -1.61 34.81
CA GLU A 120 5.52 -0.52 33.82
C GLU A 120 6.76 0.38 33.77
N LYS A 121 7.51 0.46 34.86
CA LYS A 121 8.73 1.27 34.97
C LYS A 121 9.88 0.45 35.50
N ASP A 122 11.06 0.71 34.94
CA ASP A 122 12.34 0.19 35.42
C ASP A 122 12.73 0.83 36.76
N TYR A 123 13.75 0.26 37.43
CA TYR A 123 14.32 0.80 38.68
C TYR A 123 14.78 2.26 38.58
N GLN A 124 14.99 2.77 37.36
CA GLN A 124 15.33 4.18 37.10
C GLN A 124 14.08 5.06 36.75
N GLY A 125 12.88 4.50 36.85
CA GLY A 125 11.63 5.19 36.52
C GLY A 125 11.36 5.34 35.02
N ARG A 126 12.12 4.65 34.17
CA ARG A 126 11.94 4.66 32.70
C ARG A 126 10.87 3.66 32.28
N GLY A 127 9.99 4.05 31.38
CA GLY A 127 9.01 3.16 30.77
C GLY A 127 9.63 2.23 29.72
N TYR A 128 8.84 1.28 29.25
CA TYR A 128 9.25 0.29 28.25
C TYR A 128 9.57 0.85 26.86
N LEU A 129 9.30 2.13 26.61
CA LEU A 129 9.72 2.82 25.38
C LEU A 129 11.23 3.09 25.32
N TYR A 130 11.92 3.06 26.46
CA TYR A 130 13.36 3.18 26.46
C TYR A 130 14.01 1.88 26.00
N PRO A 131 15.02 1.97 25.12
CA PRO A 131 15.73 0.77 24.71
C PRO A 131 16.41 0.09 25.89
N PRO A 132 16.32 -1.25 25.97
CA PRO A 132 16.98 -2.02 27.03
C PRO A 132 18.49 -1.86 26.94
N ASN A 133 19.16 -1.87 28.10
CA ASN A 133 20.62 -1.76 28.21
C ASN A 133 21.32 -3.13 28.31
N ASP A 134 20.57 -4.20 28.47
CA ASP A 134 21.01 -5.58 28.66
C ASP A 134 21.12 -6.39 27.36
N VAL A 135 20.94 -5.70 26.20
CA VAL A 135 21.07 -6.29 24.87
C VAL A 135 22.46 -6.02 24.32
N ASP A 136 23.07 -7.02 23.67
CA ASP A 136 24.42 -6.94 23.08
C ASP A 136 24.52 -6.00 21.87
N VAL A 137 23.41 -5.46 21.38
CA VAL A 137 23.34 -4.58 20.21
C VAL A 137 23.15 -3.14 20.64
N ASP A 138 23.93 -2.21 20.07
CA ASP A 138 23.68 -0.79 20.27
C ASP A 138 22.44 -0.34 19.47
N LEU A 139 21.33 -0.18 20.17
CA LEU A 139 20.04 0.22 19.61
C LEU A 139 19.94 1.72 19.28
N ARG A 140 20.99 2.49 19.52
CA ARG A 140 21.03 3.95 19.30
C ARG A 140 21.94 4.37 18.14
N GLU A 141 22.56 3.39 17.49
CA GLU A 141 23.47 3.64 16.38
C GLU A 141 22.77 4.29 15.19
N GLU A 142 23.44 5.14 14.45
CA GLU A 142 22.90 5.72 13.21
C GLU A 142 22.68 4.66 12.14
N ARG A 143 21.54 4.66 11.48
CA ARG A 143 21.11 3.62 10.50
C ARG A 143 22.11 3.35 9.37
N ILE A 144 23.06 4.24 9.11
CA ILE A 144 23.95 4.18 7.96
C ILE A 144 25.32 3.57 8.33
N SER A 145 25.63 3.38 9.62
CA SER A 145 26.96 2.99 10.08
C SER A 145 27.25 1.49 9.97
N PHE A 146 26.22 0.64 9.94
CA PHE A 146 26.38 -0.82 9.91
C PHE A 146 25.98 -1.44 8.55
N ARG A 147 26.54 -2.61 8.25
CA ARG A 147 26.25 -3.38 7.07
C ARG A 147 25.19 -4.43 7.34
N CYS A 148 24.11 -4.45 6.54
CA CYS A 148 23.08 -5.48 6.63
C CYS A 148 23.48 -6.77 5.91
N TYR A 149 22.88 -7.88 6.33
CA TYR A 149 23.03 -9.22 5.78
C TYR A 149 21.67 -9.80 5.41
N LEU A 150 21.68 -10.84 4.58
CA LEU A 150 20.44 -11.50 4.12
C LEU A 150 19.89 -12.40 5.23
N PRO A 151 18.60 -12.32 5.54
CA PRO A 151 17.93 -13.31 6.38
C PRO A 151 17.95 -14.67 5.67
N LYS A 152 18.15 -15.76 6.41
CA LYS A 152 18.29 -17.12 5.87
C LYS A 152 17.19 -18.08 6.29
N LYS A 153 16.70 -17.94 7.51
CA LYS A 153 15.72 -18.87 8.11
C LYS A 153 14.76 -18.16 9.07
N VAL A 154 13.65 -18.78 9.33
CA VAL A 154 12.75 -18.37 10.42
C VAL A 154 13.35 -18.86 11.75
N ILE A 155 13.56 -17.93 12.69
CA ILE A 155 14.16 -18.25 13.99
C ILE A 155 13.06 -18.45 15.03
N ARG A 156 12.08 -17.53 15.04
CA ARG A 156 11.04 -17.49 16.09
C ARG A 156 9.70 -17.04 15.51
N ASN A 157 8.67 -17.23 16.33
CA ASN A 157 7.32 -16.75 16.02
C ASN A 157 6.61 -16.31 17.30
N TYR A 158 5.82 -15.22 17.18
CA TYR A 158 4.86 -14.78 18.20
C TYR A 158 3.47 -15.33 17.89
N PRO A 159 2.61 -15.51 18.88
CA PRO A 159 1.25 -15.97 18.66
C PRO A 159 0.43 -15.01 17.78
N GLY A 160 0.68 -13.69 17.86
CA GLY A 160 0.09 -12.68 17.01
C GLY A 160 -1.42 -12.51 17.20
N HIS A 161 -2.16 -12.50 16.10
CA HIS A 161 -3.61 -12.28 16.06
C HIS A 161 -4.32 -13.49 15.44
N PRO A 162 -5.32 -14.10 16.08
CA PRO A 162 -5.93 -15.35 15.61
C PRO A 162 -6.61 -15.21 14.24
N GLU A 163 -7.19 -14.06 13.94
CA GLU A 163 -7.92 -13.80 12.69
C GLU A 163 -7.05 -13.24 11.56
N GLY A 164 -5.76 -13.06 11.78
CA GLY A 164 -4.81 -12.50 10.83
C GLY A 164 -4.32 -11.13 11.20
N THR A 165 -3.08 -10.84 10.84
CA THR A 165 -2.42 -9.55 11.08
C THR A 165 -2.57 -8.66 9.83
N THR A 166 -3.07 -7.45 10.02
CA THR A 166 -3.29 -6.47 8.95
C THR A 166 -2.21 -5.40 8.89
N ALA A 167 -1.62 -5.07 10.05
CA ALA A 167 -0.55 -4.08 10.16
C ALA A 167 0.55 -4.59 11.09
N LEU A 168 1.81 -4.30 10.75
CA LEU A 168 2.98 -4.73 11.50
C LEU A 168 4.10 -3.72 11.33
N LYS A 169 4.64 -3.18 12.44
CA LYS A 169 5.71 -2.19 12.42
C LYS A 169 6.66 -2.37 13.59
N PHE A 170 7.96 -2.23 13.34
CA PHE A 170 8.93 -1.98 14.39
C PHE A 170 8.80 -0.56 14.94
N LEU A 171 9.19 -0.41 16.21
CA LEU A 171 9.38 0.91 16.79
C LEU A 171 10.47 1.63 15.98
N PRO A 172 10.22 2.84 15.47
CA PRO A 172 11.22 3.62 14.74
C PRO A 172 12.50 3.79 15.56
N LYS A 173 13.64 3.89 14.88
CA LYS A 173 14.98 4.11 15.44
C LYS A 173 15.53 2.91 16.21
N THR A 174 14.90 2.42 17.24
CA THR A 174 15.45 1.40 18.15
C THR A 174 15.05 -0.04 17.84
N GLY A 175 13.82 -0.25 17.36
CA GLY A 175 13.32 -1.56 16.93
C GLY A 175 13.05 -2.58 18.05
N HIS A 176 13.25 -2.24 19.32
CA HIS A 176 13.08 -3.19 20.42
C HIS A 176 11.63 -3.58 20.71
N LEU A 177 10.66 -2.82 20.16
CA LEU A 177 9.24 -3.13 20.22
C LEU A 177 8.66 -3.37 18.85
N ILE A 178 7.65 -4.22 18.79
CA ILE A 178 6.83 -4.49 17.61
C ILE A 178 5.40 -4.07 17.90
N LEU A 179 4.81 -3.29 17.01
CA LEU A 179 3.40 -2.94 17.01
C LEU A 179 2.67 -3.77 15.96
N SER A 180 1.60 -4.45 16.34
CA SER A 180 0.79 -5.25 15.44
C SER A 180 -0.70 -4.95 15.59
N GLY A 181 -1.43 -4.97 14.50
CA GLY A 181 -2.89 -4.87 14.49
C GLY A 181 -3.50 -6.00 13.69
N GLY A 182 -4.63 -6.47 14.15
CA GLY A 182 -5.29 -7.64 13.60
C GLY A 182 -6.71 -7.41 13.10
N ASN A 183 -7.22 -8.45 12.47
CA ASN A 183 -8.64 -8.56 12.15
C ASN A 183 -9.51 -8.81 13.38
N ASP A 184 -8.91 -9.21 14.49
CA ASP A 184 -9.54 -9.38 15.81
C ASP A 184 -9.80 -8.06 16.54
N HIS A 185 -9.69 -6.93 15.85
CA HIS A 185 -9.95 -5.56 16.32
C HIS A 185 -8.97 -5.07 17.39
N THR A 186 -7.98 -5.89 17.75
CA THR A 186 -7.01 -5.59 18.79
C THR A 186 -5.70 -5.06 18.19
N ILE A 187 -5.00 -4.24 18.99
CA ILE A 187 -3.65 -3.79 18.70
C ILE A 187 -2.76 -4.33 19.83
N LYS A 188 -1.57 -4.82 19.49
CA LYS A 188 -0.66 -5.39 20.46
C LYS A 188 0.74 -4.86 20.31
N ILE A 189 1.41 -4.63 21.44
CA ILE A 189 2.83 -4.32 21.49
C ILE A 189 3.57 -5.53 22.06
N TRP A 190 4.63 -5.94 21.40
CA TRP A 190 5.47 -7.08 21.74
C TRP A 190 6.88 -6.63 22.02
N ASP A 191 7.52 -7.25 23.01
CA ASP A 191 8.96 -7.12 23.20
C ASP A 191 9.72 -7.97 22.20
N PHE A 192 10.75 -7.42 21.59
CA PHE A 192 11.54 -8.13 20.60
C PHE A 192 12.71 -8.92 21.19
N TYR A 193 13.24 -8.52 22.32
CA TYR A 193 14.44 -9.10 22.92
C TYR A 193 14.17 -9.99 24.14
N HIS A 194 13.24 -9.58 25.02
CA HIS A 194 12.94 -10.30 26.26
C HIS A 194 11.71 -11.19 26.08
N ASP A 195 11.89 -12.48 26.27
CA ASP A 195 10.86 -13.53 26.26
C ASP A 195 9.84 -13.50 25.10
N TYR A 196 9.89 -12.50 24.24
CA TYR A 196 9.00 -12.32 23.05
C TYR A 196 7.52 -12.31 23.43
N GLU A 197 7.21 -11.76 24.59
CA GLU A 197 5.86 -11.71 25.14
C GLU A 197 5.11 -10.46 24.66
N CYS A 198 3.77 -10.54 24.76
CA CYS A 198 2.92 -9.37 24.60
C CYS A 198 3.09 -8.47 25.82
N LEU A 199 3.56 -7.25 25.62
CA LEU A 199 3.70 -6.28 26.70
C LEU A 199 2.40 -5.56 27.01
N ARG A 200 1.66 -5.17 25.96
CA ARG A 200 0.40 -4.46 26.12
C ARG A 200 -0.54 -4.77 24.96
N ASP A 201 -1.82 -4.92 25.28
CA ASP A 201 -2.89 -4.91 24.27
C ASP A 201 -3.76 -3.65 24.40
N PHE A 202 -4.37 -3.28 23.29
CA PHE A 202 -5.26 -2.12 23.21
C PHE A 202 -6.55 -2.57 22.54
N GLN A 203 -7.65 -2.34 23.18
CA GLN A 203 -8.99 -2.64 22.73
C GLN A 203 -9.78 -1.34 22.66
N GLY A 204 -10.57 -1.13 21.63
CA GLY A 204 -11.34 0.11 21.47
C GLY A 204 -11.83 0.33 20.04
N HIS A 205 -11.34 -0.43 19.06
CA HIS A 205 -11.91 -0.47 17.73
C HIS A 205 -12.99 -1.54 17.62
N ASN A 206 -14.04 -1.21 16.87
CA ASN A 206 -15.21 -2.07 16.70
C ASN A 206 -15.10 -2.99 15.46
N LYS A 207 -14.14 -2.71 14.57
CA LYS A 207 -13.88 -3.45 13.34
C LYS A 207 -12.39 -3.67 13.13
N PRO A 208 -11.99 -4.53 12.18
CA PRO A 208 -10.60 -4.81 11.89
C PRO A 208 -9.73 -3.56 11.73
N ILE A 209 -8.51 -3.64 12.25
CA ILE A 209 -7.51 -2.60 12.08
C ILE A 209 -7.04 -2.60 10.63
N LYS A 210 -6.89 -1.43 10.03
CA LYS A 210 -6.42 -1.28 8.65
C LYS A 210 -4.97 -0.86 8.56
N ALA A 211 -4.57 0.18 9.28
CA ALA A 211 -3.19 0.65 9.31
C ALA A 211 -2.78 1.10 10.71
N LEU A 212 -1.49 0.97 10.98
CA LEU A 212 -0.83 1.40 12.21
C LEU A 212 0.43 2.16 11.87
N ARG A 213 0.67 3.28 12.54
CA ARG A 213 1.90 4.07 12.40
C ARG A 213 2.32 4.66 13.74
N PHE A 214 3.58 4.51 14.08
CA PHE A 214 4.17 5.29 15.16
C PHE A 214 4.36 6.76 14.71
N THR A 215 4.25 7.67 15.66
CA THR A 215 4.78 9.01 15.50
C THR A 215 6.32 8.96 15.53
N GLU A 216 7.00 9.99 14.99
CA GLU A 216 8.47 10.01 14.93
C GLU A 216 9.14 10.04 16.31
N ASP A 217 8.46 10.59 17.30
CA ASP A 217 8.89 10.63 18.70
C ASP A 217 8.64 9.31 19.45
N CYS A 218 7.92 8.37 18.84
CA CYS A 218 7.54 7.08 19.40
C CYS A 218 6.63 7.14 20.65
N GLN A 219 6.25 8.33 21.11
CA GLN A 219 5.38 8.50 22.28
C GLN A 219 3.93 8.18 22.00
N SER A 220 3.55 8.26 20.75
CA SER A 220 2.18 7.95 20.32
C SER A 220 2.20 7.08 19.08
N PHE A 221 1.07 6.43 18.82
CA PHE A 221 0.82 5.79 17.55
C PHE A 221 -0.60 6.03 17.08
N LEU A 222 -0.76 6.01 15.77
CA LEU A 222 -2.04 6.17 15.08
C LEU A 222 -2.55 4.79 14.66
N SER A 223 -3.85 4.58 14.84
CA SER A 223 -4.55 3.41 14.34
C SER A 223 -5.72 3.84 13.48
N SER A 224 -5.91 3.17 12.36
CA SER A 224 -7.09 3.32 11.51
C SER A 224 -7.84 1.99 11.40
N SER A 225 -9.17 2.04 11.37
CA SER A 225 -10.01 0.85 11.34
C SER A 225 -11.18 0.99 10.35
N PHE A 226 -11.75 -0.14 9.97
CA PHE A 226 -12.98 -0.21 9.17
C PHE A 226 -14.21 0.34 9.90
N ASP A 227 -14.12 0.67 11.20
CA ASP A 227 -15.15 1.37 11.96
C ASP A 227 -15.28 2.85 11.60
N ARG A 228 -14.55 3.33 10.61
CA ARG A 228 -14.46 4.72 10.15
C ARG A 228 -13.86 5.67 11.20
N SER A 229 -13.10 5.14 12.14
CA SER A 229 -12.38 5.95 13.12
C SER A 229 -10.86 5.87 12.93
N VAL A 230 -10.20 6.95 13.32
CA VAL A 230 -8.75 7.01 13.54
C VAL A 230 -8.54 7.40 15.00
N LYS A 231 -7.70 6.66 15.70
CA LYS A 231 -7.38 6.91 17.11
C LYS A 231 -5.89 7.16 17.28
N ILE A 232 -5.57 8.11 18.14
CA ILE A 232 -4.21 8.40 18.57
C ILE A 232 -4.07 7.88 19.98
N TRP A 233 -3.16 6.94 20.17
CA TRP A 233 -2.90 6.28 21.44
C TRP A 233 -1.59 6.79 22.02
N ASP A 234 -1.58 6.97 23.32
CA ASP A 234 -0.34 7.09 24.07
C ASP A 234 0.31 5.72 24.21
N THR A 235 1.53 5.59 23.73
CA THR A 235 2.20 4.28 23.69
C THR A 235 2.49 3.77 25.08
N GLU A 236 2.90 4.64 26.04
CA GLU A 236 3.31 4.23 27.38
C GLU A 236 2.12 3.99 28.31
N THR A 237 1.16 4.91 28.33
CA THR A 237 0.00 4.81 29.24
C THR A 237 -1.13 3.93 28.72
N GLY A 238 -1.16 3.71 27.41
CA GLY A 238 -2.24 2.95 26.74
C GLY A 238 -3.57 3.70 26.61
N LYS A 239 -3.59 5.00 26.88
CA LYS A 239 -4.82 5.81 26.78
C LYS A 239 -4.97 6.42 25.40
N VAL A 240 -6.21 6.61 24.98
CA VAL A 240 -6.50 7.35 23.74
C VAL A 240 -6.37 8.85 24.02
N LYS A 241 -5.54 9.51 23.21
CA LYS A 241 -5.37 10.98 23.24
C LYS A 241 -6.46 11.67 22.42
N THR A 242 -6.69 11.19 21.21
CA THR A 242 -7.63 11.81 20.26
C THR A 242 -8.39 10.74 19.49
N ARG A 243 -9.65 11.00 19.22
CA ARG A 243 -10.54 10.18 18.39
C ARG A 243 -11.02 11.01 17.23
N LEU A 244 -10.95 10.46 16.03
CA LEU A 244 -11.49 11.10 14.83
C LEU A 244 -12.49 10.17 14.19
N HIS A 245 -13.73 10.63 14.05
CA HIS A 245 -14.77 9.94 13.30
C HIS A 245 -14.84 10.50 11.88
N LEU A 246 -14.79 9.60 10.90
CA LEU A 246 -14.70 9.94 9.49
C LEU A 246 -15.94 9.48 8.74
N ASN A 247 -16.31 10.23 7.72
CA ASN A 247 -17.48 9.89 6.88
C ASN A 247 -17.23 8.66 5.98
N SER A 248 -15.97 8.20 5.87
CA SER A 248 -15.60 7.09 5.02
C SER A 248 -14.49 6.27 5.68
N THR A 249 -14.32 5.02 5.27
CA THR A 249 -13.30 4.15 5.85
C THR A 249 -11.89 4.64 5.53
N PRO A 250 -11.02 4.82 6.54
CA PRO A 250 -9.61 5.14 6.34
C PRO A 250 -8.88 3.90 5.80
N ALA A 251 -8.14 4.09 4.72
CA ALA A 251 -7.36 3.04 4.08
C ALA A 251 -5.91 3.00 4.58
N ASP A 252 -5.31 4.17 4.79
CA ASP A 252 -3.96 4.31 5.35
C ASP A 252 -3.86 5.61 6.15
N VAL A 253 -2.94 5.65 7.09
CA VAL A 253 -2.63 6.82 7.91
C VAL A 253 -1.12 6.99 7.97
N GLU A 254 -0.63 8.21 7.92
CA GLU A 254 0.80 8.49 8.02
C GLU A 254 1.05 9.74 8.86
N SER A 255 1.96 9.65 9.81
CA SER A 255 2.41 10.78 10.64
C SER A 255 3.47 11.61 9.92
N ARG A 256 3.45 12.92 10.11
CA ARG A 256 4.46 13.82 9.54
C ARG A 256 5.79 13.69 10.28
N PRO A 257 6.92 13.41 9.59
CA PRO A 257 8.20 13.18 10.25
C PRO A 257 8.74 14.38 11.03
N THR A 258 8.41 15.60 10.60
CA THR A 258 8.91 16.84 11.23
C THR A 258 8.00 17.37 12.33
N ASN A 259 6.76 16.93 12.39
CA ASN A 259 5.79 17.36 13.38
C ASN A 259 4.89 16.17 13.78
N PRO A 260 5.08 15.57 14.95
CA PRO A 260 4.34 14.40 15.38
C PRO A 260 2.84 14.65 15.59
N HIS A 261 2.42 15.91 15.68
CA HIS A 261 1.02 16.32 15.83
C HIS A 261 0.26 16.39 14.50
N GLU A 262 0.98 16.47 13.38
CA GLU A 262 0.34 16.49 12.07
C GLU A 262 0.37 15.11 11.42
N PHE A 263 -0.76 14.70 10.85
CA PHE A 263 -0.89 13.44 10.14
C PHE A 263 -1.89 13.54 8.98
N ILE A 264 -1.76 12.63 8.05
CA ILE A 264 -2.67 12.52 6.90
C ILE A 264 -3.39 11.17 6.95
N VAL A 265 -4.63 11.19 6.50
CA VAL A 265 -5.51 10.01 6.43
C VAL A 265 -6.02 9.88 5.01
N GLY A 266 -5.78 8.74 4.39
CA GLY A 266 -6.32 8.40 3.07
C GLY A 266 -7.63 7.65 3.21
N LEU A 267 -8.66 8.11 2.52
CA LEU A 267 -10.02 7.58 2.61
C LEU A 267 -10.41 6.76 1.39
N SER A 268 -11.38 5.88 1.56
CA SER A 268 -11.97 5.10 0.47
C SER A 268 -12.82 5.94 -0.49
N ASN A 269 -13.25 7.15 -0.10
CA ASN A 269 -13.99 8.10 -0.94
C ASN A 269 -13.09 9.01 -1.80
N SER A 270 -11.87 8.59 -2.11
CA SER A 270 -10.87 9.32 -2.92
C SER A 270 -10.25 10.58 -2.29
N LYS A 271 -10.62 10.93 -1.07
CA LYS A 271 -10.10 12.11 -0.38
C LYS A 271 -8.95 11.75 0.56
N ILE A 272 -8.02 12.70 0.71
CA ILE A 272 -6.98 12.66 1.74
C ILE A 272 -7.23 13.82 2.66
N LEU A 273 -7.27 13.56 3.95
CA LEU A 273 -7.49 14.56 4.99
C LEU A 273 -6.19 14.78 5.76
N HIS A 274 -5.86 16.02 6.00
CA HIS A 274 -4.71 16.44 6.80
C HIS A 274 -5.21 17.04 8.11
N TYR A 275 -4.79 16.46 9.21
CA TYR A 275 -5.20 16.85 10.56
C TYR A 275 -4.02 17.34 11.40
N ASP A 276 -4.33 18.21 12.38
CA ASP A 276 -3.46 18.58 13.49
C ASP A 276 -4.19 18.21 14.80
N ASP A 277 -3.58 17.38 15.65
CA ASP A 277 -4.18 16.87 16.89
C ASP A 277 -4.17 17.86 18.07
N ARG A 278 -3.50 18.99 17.92
CA ARG A 278 -3.47 20.07 18.94
C ARG A 278 -4.77 20.86 19.02
N VAL A 279 -5.60 20.72 18.00
CA VAL A 279 -6.88 21.44 17.89
C VAL A 279 -8.01 20.41 18.08
N SER A 280 -9.16 20.85 18.57
CA SER A 280 -10.31 19.97 18.77
C SER A 280 -10.75 19.27 17.48
N GLU A 281 -11.34 18.09 17.57
CA GLU A 281 -11.71 17.21 16.44
C GLU A 281 -12.40 17.93 15.29
N ASN A 282 -13.32 18.84 15.57
CA ASN A 282 -14.07 19.59 14.56
C ASN A 282 -13.27 20.71 13.87
N GLN A 283 -12.17 21.17 14.44
CA GLN A 283 -11.34 22.27 13.94
C GLN A 283 -9.94 21.80 13.52
N GLY A 284 -9.56 20.57 13.84
CA GLY A 284 -8.23 20.03 13.55
C GLY A 284 -7.98 19.70 12.08
N LEU A 285 -9.00 19.79 11.21
CA LEU A 285 -8.84 19.56 9.77
C LEU A 285 -8.12 20.75 9.13
N VAL A 286 -6.86 20.57 8.76
CA VAL A 286 -6.00 21.59 8.13
C VAL A 286 -6.28 21.71 6.64
N GLN A 287 -6.38 20.58 5.91
CA GLN A 287 -6.56 20.56 4.47
C GLN A 287 -7.22 19.26 3.98
N THR A 288 -7.93 19.36 2.86
CA THR A 288 -8.50 18.23 2.13
C THR A 288 -7.92 18.18 0.71
N TYR A 289 -7.47 17.00 0.28
CA TYR A 289 -6.96 16.76 -1.07
C TYR A 289 -7.94 15.81 -1.78
N ASP A 290 -8.54 16.27 -2.88
CA ASP A 290 -9.69 15.62 -3.53
C ASP A 290 -9.53 15.32 -5.02
N HIS A 291 -8.29 15.33 -5.52
CA HIS A 291 -8.04 15.13 -6.95
C HIS A 291 -8.04 13.65 -7.39
N HIS A 292 -7.89 12.67 -6.47
CA HIS A 292 -7.99 11.27 -6.83
C HIS A 292 -9.42 10.90 -7.25
N LEU A 293 -9.54 9.93 -8.15
CA LEU A 293 -10.82 9.51 -8.70
C LEU A 293 -11.37 8.22 -8.06
N SER A 294 -10.56 7.54 -7.27
CA SER A 294 -10.93 6.31 -6.58
C SER A 294 -10.26 6.23 -5.21
N SER A 295 -10.59 5.19 -4.45
CA SER A 295 -10.08 4.91 -3.11
C SER A 295 -8.57 5.11 -3.00
N ILE A 296 -8.13 5.75 -1.92
CA ILE A 296 -6.71 5.87 -1.58
C ILE A 296 -6.25 4.51 -1.03
N LEU A 297 -5.06 4.06 -1.44
CA LEU A 297 -4.52 2.79 -1.01
C LEU A 297 -3.37 2.94 -0.02
N ALA A 298 -2.43 3.84 -0.29
CA ALA A 298 -1.28 4.08 0.56
C ALA A 298 -0.83 5.54 0.54
N LEU A 299 -0.30 5.95 1.67
CA LEU A 299 0.27 7.28 1.90
C LEU A 299 1.69 7.14 2.41
N LYS A 300 2.57 8.07 2.02
CA LYS A 300 3.92 8.15 2.57
C LYS A 300 4.46 9.57 2.51
N TYR A 301 4.90 10.10 3.63
CA TYR A 301 5.62 11.37 3.66
C TYR A 301 7.04 11.24 3.07
N PHE A 302 7.53 12.32 2.51
CA PHE A 302 8.96 12.50 2.29
C PHE A 302 9.65 12.65 3.65
N PRO A 303 10.90 12.22 3.77
CA PRO A 303 11.63 12.32 5.04
C PRO A 303 11.79 13.75 5.57
N ASP A 304 11.75 14.75 4.70
CA ASP A 304 11.78 16.17 5.05
C ASP A 304 10.43 16.73 5.52
N GLY A 305 9.35 15.92 5.43
CA GLY A 305 8.00 16.33 5.84
C GLY A 305 7.37 17.44 5.02
N SER A 306 8.03 17.93 3.95
CA SER A 306 7.50 19.00 3.10
C SER A 306 6.47 18.51 2.09
N LYS A 307 6.57 17.26 1.68
CA LYS A 307 5.76 16.63 0.64
C LYS A 307 5.33 15.24 1.07
N PHE A 308 4.28 14.75 0.40
CA PHE A 308 3.85 13.37 0.56
C PHE A 308 3.44 12.73 -0.77
N ILE A 309 3.39 11.43 -0.78
CA ILE A 309 3.02 10.60 -1.91
C ILE A 309 1.72 9.90 -1.56
N SER A 310 0.80 9.84 -2.50
CA SER A 310 -0.41 9.03 -2.41
C SER A 310 -0.51 8.08 -3.59
N SER A 311 -1.03 6.90 -3.34
CA SER A 311 -1.44 5.96 -4.38
C SER A 311 -2.92 5.65 -4.24
N SER A 312 -3.58 5.41 -5.37
CA SER A 312 -5.01 5.15 -5.43
C SER A 312 -5.34 3.98 -6.36
N GLU A 313 -6.54 3.45 -6.22
CA GLU A 313 -7.11 2.48 -7.15
C GLU A 313 -7.32 3.04 -8.56
N ASP A 314 -7.33 4.38 -8.72
CA ASP A 314 -7.34 5.04 -10.02
C ASP A 314 -6.07 4.79 -10.85
N LYS A 315 -5.17 3.91 -10.36
CA LYS A 315 -3.89 3.52 -10.95
C LYS A 315 -2.91 4.70 -11.10
N THR A 316 -3.10 5.77 -10.34
CA THR A 316 -2.18 6.90 -10.33
C THR A 316 -1.44 6.99 -9.00
N VAL A 317 -0.22 7.50 -9.06
CA VAL A 317 0.54 7.93 -7.88
C VAL A 317 0.70 9.45 -7.99
N ARG A 318 0.35 10.16 -6.94
CA ARG A 318 0.43 11.62 -6.90
C ARG A 318 1.39 12.09 -5.83
N ILE A 319 2.04 13.20 -6.11
CA ILE A 319 2.96 13.86 -5.19
C ILE A 319 2.40 15.22 -4.88
N TRP A 320 2.30 15.51 -3.60
CA TRP A 320 1.67 16.70 -3.06
C TRP A 320 2.67 17.51 -2.26
N GLU A 321 2.49 18.81 -2.25
CA GLU A 321 3.09 19.69 -1.28
C GLU A 321 2.16 19.79 -0.08
N ASN A 322 2.74 19.86 1.12
CA ASN A 322 1.96 19.94 2.34
C ASN A 322 1.08 21.21 2.33
N GLN A 323 -0.19 21.07 2.75
CA GLN A 323 -1.19 22.14 2.82
C GLN A 323 -1.64 22.73 1.45
N ILE A 324 -1.19 22.19 0.32
CA ILE A 324 -1.60 22.68 -1.01
C ILE A 324 -2.41 21.58 -1.72
N ASN A 325 -3.69 21.87 -2.01
CA ASN A 325 -4.59 20.95 -2.70
C ASN A 325 -4.38 20.91 -4.23
N VAL A 326 -3.13 20.95 -4.68
CA VAL A 326 -2.80 20.74 -6.09
C VAL A 326 -1.62 19.78 -6.17
N PRO A 327 -1.74 18.66 -6.90
CA PRO A 327 -0.63 17.72 -7.01
C PRO A 327 0.51 18.32 -7.84
N ILE A 328 1.72 18.32 -7.27
CA ILE A 328 2.95 18.73 -7.98
C ILE A 328 3.17 17.85 -9.20
N LYS A 329 2.89 16.56 -9.06
CA LYS A 329 3.08 15.56 -10.12
C LYS A 329 2.07 14.44 -9.99
N GLN A 330 1.49 14.07 -11.12
CA GLN A 330 0.76 12.82 -11.31
C GLN A 330 1.64 11.87 -12.12
N ILE A 331 1.81 10.66 -11.61
CA ILE A 331 2.49 9.55 -12.28
C ILE A 331 1.42 8.56 -12.70
N SER A 332 1.22 8.43 -14.00
CA SER A 332 0.28 7.49 -14.61
C SER A 332 0.91 6.94 -15.89
N ASP A 333 0.70 5.65 -16.12
CA ASP A 333 1.12 4.96 -17.33
C ASP A 333 -0.05 4.07 -17.79
N THR A 334 -0.26 3.92 -19.08
CA THR A 334 -1.37 3.11 -19.64
C THR A 334 -1.34 1.65 -19.16
N ALA A 335 -0.15 1.12 -18.89
CA ALA A 335 0.06 -0.23 -18.37
C ALA A 335 0.21 -0.27 -16.84
N GLN A 336 -0.09 0.81 -16.12
CA GLN A 336 0.06 0.87 -14.67
C GLN A 336 -1.12 0.20 -13.98
N HIS A 337 -0.82 -0.61 -12.99
CA HIS A 337 -1.78 -1.17 -12.06
C HIS A 337 -1.80 -0.36 -10.76
N SER A 338 -2.82 -0.57 -9.95
CA SER A 338 -2.89 0.04 -8.61
C SER A 338 -1.71 -0.40 -7.74
N MET A 339 -1.25 0.51 -6.88
CA MET A 339 -0.06 0.33 -6.03
C MET A 339 -0.46 0.41 -4.55
N PRO A 340 -0.83 -0.71 -3.93
CA PRO A 340 -1.38 -0.74 -2.58
C PRO A 340 -0.39 -0.41 -1.46
N PHE A 341 0.90 -0.35 -1.75
CA PHE A 341 1.91 -0.05 -0.73
C PHE A 341 3.05 0.79 -1.29
N LEU A 342 3.47 1.76 -0.48
CA LEU A 342 4.57 2.68 -0.77
C LEU A 342 5.60 2.65 0.36
N ASN A 343 6.88 2.74 0.01
CA ASN A 343 7.93 2.97 1.01
C ASN A 343 9.09 3.77 0.41
N VAL A 344 9.74 4.57 1.25
CA VAL A 344 10.87 5.41 0.87
C VAL A 344 12.18 4.69 1.18
N HIS A 345 13.13 4.76 0.25
CA HIS A 345 14.44 4.17 0.43
C HIS A 345 15.26 4.96 1.47
N PRO A 346 16.04 4.31 2.35
CA PRO A 346 16.83 5.00 3.39
C PRO A 346 17.77 6.10 2.88
N SER A 347 18.28 5.98 1.63
CA SER A 347 19.07 7.04 1.00
C SER A 347 18.28 8.29 0.61
N GLN A 348 16.95 8.28 0.79
CA GLN A 348 16.04 9.41 0.50
C GLN A 348 16.06 9.91 -0.96
N ASN A 349 16.61 9.13 -1.88
CA ASN A 349 16.65 9.47 -3.30
C ASN A 349 15.57 8.78 -4.13
N TYR A 350 14.96 7.73 -3.58
CA TYR A 350 14.00 6.89 -4.29
C TYR A 350 12.86 6.48 -3.36
N PHE A 351 11.70 6.21 -3.94
CA PHE A 351 10.64 5.46 -3.29
C PHE A 351 10.28 4.25 -4.14
N CYS A 352 9.79 3.22 -3.51
CA CYS A 352 9.27 2.04 -4.17
C CYS A 352 7.79 1.87 -3.93
N ALA A 353 7.12 1.35 -4.94
CA ALA A 353 5.70 1.03 -4.92
C ALA A 353 5.50 -0.44 -5.30
N GLN A 354 4.81 -1.17 -4.45
CA GLN A 354 4.32 -2.50 -4.75
C GLN A 354 3.14 -2.38 -5.71
N SER A 355 3.19 -3.08 -6.83
CA SER A 355 2.12 -3.06 -7.82
C SER A 355 1.37 -4.39 -7.86
N MET A 356 0.09 -4.34 -8.20
CA MET A 356 -0.76 -5.52 -8.33
C MET A 356 -0.39 -6.43 -9.52
N ASP A 357 0.53 -6.00 -10.39
CA ASP A 357 1.10 -6.81 -11.48
C ASP A 357 2.24 -7.74 -11.05
N ASN A 358 2.41 -8.00 -9.75
CA ASN A 358 3.47 -8.82 -9.17
C ASN A 358 4.87 -8.23 -9.38
N ARG A 359 5.00 -6.90 -9.34
CA ARG A 359 6.26 -6.17 -9.49
C ARG A 359 6.36 -5.05 -8.48
N ILE A 360 7.59 -4.74 -8.09
CA ILE A 360 7.90 -3.55 -7.32
C ILE A 360 8.61 -2.57 -8.25
N TYR A 361 8.07 -1.37 -8.34
CA TYR A 361 8.64 -0.29 -9.15
C TYR A 361 9.35 0.73 -8.29
N SER A 362 10.46 1.26 -8.76
CA SER A 362 11.18 2.34 -8.11
C SER A 362 11.02 3.65 -8.88
N PHE A 363 10.87 4.73 -8.13
CA PHE A 363 10.69 6.09 -8.63
C PHE A 363 11.70 7.01 -7.96
N SER A 364 12.19 8.01 -8.69
CA SER A 364 13.07 9.03 -8.12
C SER A 364 12.28 10.03 -7.28
N LEU A 365 12.79 10.39 -6.09
CA LEU A 365 12.28 11.50 -5.28
C LEU A 365 12.77 12.87 -5.75
N LYS A 366 13.76 12.92 -6.66
CA LYS A 366 14.23 14.17 -7.25
C LYS A 366 13.18 14.79 -8.16
N PRO A 367 13.15 16.14 -8.30
CA PRO A 367 12.25 16.80 -9.23
C PRO A 367 12.26 16.15 -10.61
N LYS A 368 11.09 15.97 -11.23
CA LYS A 368 10.68 15.15 -12.36
C LYS A 368 10.07 13.80 -11.95
N TYR A 369 10.38 13.23 -10.78
CA TYR A 369 9.72 12.05 -10.19
C TYR A 369 9.52 10.89 -11.18
N LYS A 370 10.55 10.59 -11.95
CA LYS A 370 10.46 9.58 -13.01
C LYS A 370 10.62 8.17 -12.46
N ARG A 371 9.85 7.24 -13.04
CA ARG A 371 10.06 5.80 -12.84
C ARG A 371 11.44 5.40 -13.35
N HIS A 372 12.15 4.59 -12.56
CA HIS A 372 13.45 4.06 -12.97
C HIS A 372 13.26 2.86 -13.91
N PRO A 373 13.73 2.91 -15.17
CA PRO A 373 13.38 1.89 -16.17
C PRO A 373 13.99 0.51 -15.87
N LYS A 374 15.16 0.46 -15.23
CA LYS A 374 15.88 -0.79 -14.95
C LYS A 374 15.70 -1.34 -13.55
N LYS A 375 15.26 -0.53 -12.57
CA LYS A 375 15.04 -0.97 -11.19
C LYS A 375 13.59 -1.45 -11.02
N ILE A 376 13.36 -2.69 -11.38
CA ILE A 376 12.08 -3.38 -11.26
C ILE A 376 12.36 -4.73 -10.61
N PHE A 377 11.71 -5.01 -9.46
CA PHE A 377 11.88 -6.25 -8.73
C PHE A 377 10.72 -7.19 -9.07
N LYS A 378 11.07 -8.44 -9.39
CA LYS A 378 10.14 -9.45 -9.90
C LYS A 378 10.38 -10.79 -9.20
N GLY A 379 9.41 -11.71 -9.31
CA GLY A 379 9.56 -13.09 -8.86
C GLY A 379 8.60 -13.50 -7.75
N HIS A 380 8.00 -12.54 -7.03
CA HIS A 380 6.93 -12.79 -6.06
C HIS A 380 5.56 -12.69 -6.74
N SER A 381 4.54 -13.22 -6.08
CA SER A 381 3.14 -13.15 -6.52
C SER A 381 2.29 -12.47 -5.46
N SER A 382 1.67 -11.36 -5.81
CA SER A 382 0.72 -10.67 -4.92
C SER A 382 -0.66 -11.32 -4.90
N ALA A 383 -1.07 -11.97 -6.00
CA ALA A 383 -2.38 -12.61 -6.15
C ALA A 383 -3.56 -11.73 -5.69
N GLY A 384 -3.47 -10.42 -5.90
CA GLY A 384 -4.50 -9.45 -5.51
C GLY A 384 -4.39 -8.94 -4.07
N TYR A 385 -3.44 -9.42 -3.26
CA TYR A 385 -3.20 -8.89 -1.92
C TYR A 385 -2.35 -7.61 -1.96
N GLY A 386 -2.69 -6.65 -1.10
CA GLY A 386 -1.82 -5.53 -0.79
C GLY A 386 -0.67 -6.00 0.10
N ILE A 387 0.52 -6.16 -0.48
CA ILE A 387 1.70 -6.67 0.23
C ILE A 387 2.64 -5.53 0.53
N SER A 388 3.09 -5.45 1.77
CA SER A 388 4.04 -4.43 2.19
C SER A 388 5.45 -4.74 1.67
N LEU A 389 6.27 -3.70 1.64
CA LEU A 389 7.69 -3.79 1.33
C LEU A 389 8.51 -3.07 2.38
N ALA A 390 9.68 -3.60 2.71
CA ALA A 390 10.60 -2.99 3.65
C ALA A 390 12.02 -2.93 3.07
N PHE A 391 12.79 -1.96 3.55
CA PHE A 391 14.20 -1.81 3.22
C PHE A 391 15.07 -2.19 4.40
N SER A 392 16.24 -2.72 4.13
CA SER A 392 17.30 -2.85 5.14
C SER A 392 17.77 -1.47 5.60
N GLY A 393 18.28 -1.37 6.83
CA GLY A 393 18.76 -0.11 7.40
C GLY A 393 19.82 0.59 6.55
N ASP A 394 20.72 -0.18 5.90
CA ASP A 394 21.75 0.31 4.99
C ASP A 394 21.25 0.58 3.55
N GLY A 395 19.98 0.27 3.24
CA GLY A 395 19.40 0.45 1.92
C GLY A 395 19.89 -0.51 0.83
N ARG A 396 20.63 -1.57 1.17
CA ARG A 396 21.13 -2.54 0.19
C ARG A 396 20.10 -3.56 -0.26
N TYR A 397 19.16 -3.88 0.60
CA TYR A 397 18.17 -4.91 0.36
C TYR A 397 16.76 -4.35 0.44
N ILE A 398 15.91 -4.91 -0.38
CA ILE A 398 14.46 -4.73 -0.32
C ILE A 398 13.83 -6.09 -0.09
N CYS A 399 12.86 -6.17 0.81
CA CYS A 399 12.12 -7.39 1.05
C CYS A 399 10.62 -7.16 0.91
N SER A 400 9.90 -8.22 0.52
CA SER A 400 8.45 -8.23 0.40
C SER A 400 7.92 -9.65 0.60
N GLY A 401 6.67 -9.73 1.03
CA GLY A 401 5.97 -11.00 1.16
C GLY A 401 5.46 -11.57 -0.17
N ASP A 402 4.79 -12.70 -0.09
CA ASP A 402 4.18 -13.40 -1.22
C ASP A 402 2.85 -14.05 -0.82
N SER A 403 1.97 -14.26 -1.77
CA SER A 403 0.72 -14.99 -1.59
C SER A 403 0.91 -16.47 -1.21
N LYS A 404 2.11 -17.03 -1.44
CA LYS A 404 2.46 -18.46 -1.19
C LYS A 404 3.32 -18.64 0.06
N SER A 405 3.17 -17.80 1.08
CA SER A 405 3.95 -17.89 2.34
C SER A 405 5.46 -17.82 2.14
N ARG A 406 5.94 -16.93 1.30
CA ARG A 406 7.37 -16.73 1.09
C ARG A 406 7.76 -15.29 1.36
N LEU A 407 8.94 -15.11 1.93
CA LEU A 407 9.61 -13.83 2.07
C LEU A 407 10.68 -13.75 0.98
N PHE A 408 10.57 -12.77 0.10
CA PHE A 408 11.52 -12.50 -0.97
C PHE A 408 12.44 -11.35 -0.60
N THR A 409 13.72 -11.49 -0.94
CA THR A 409 14.72 -10.44 -0.72
C THR A 409 15.53 -10.22 -1.99
N TRP A 410 15.59 -8.97 -2.44
CA TRP A 410 16.35 -8.54 -3.62
C TRP A 410 17.48 -7.60 -3.25
N ASP A 411 18.51 -7.57 -4.09
CA ASP A 411 19.56 -6.56 -4.03
C ASP A 411 19.06 -5.26 -4.69
N TRP A 412 19.17 -4.16 -3.97
CA TRP A 412 18.77 -2.85 -4.46
C TRP A 412 19.54 -2.41 -5.72
N ASN A 413 20.85 -2.66 -5.77
CA ASN A 413 21.69 -2.16 -6.85
C ASN A 413 21.48 -2.92 -8.16
N THR A 414 21.43 -4.25 -8.10
CA THR A 414 21.32 -5.12 -9.27
C THR A 414 19.89 -5.48 -9.63
N SER A 415 18.93 -5.25 -8.73
CA SER A 415 17.53 -5.68 -8.84
C SER A 415 17.36 -7.20 -8.99
N ARG A 416 18.37 -7.98 -8.61
CA ARG A 416 18.33 -9.45 -8.65
C ARG A 416 17.70 -10.00 -7.39
N LEU A 417 16.92 -11.06 -7.55
CA LEU A 417 16.44 -11.87 -6.43
C LEU A 417 17.66 -12.60 -5.82
N LEU A 418 17.85 -12.42 -4.51
CA LEU A 418 18.95 -13.04 -3.78
C LEU A 418 18.48 -14.24 -2.98
N ASN A 419 17.35 -14.12 -2.31
CA ASN A 419 16.82 -15.17 -1.44
C ASN A 419 15.30 -15.20 -1.44
N ASN A 420 14.74 -16.40 -1.17
CA ASN A 420 13.34 -16.59 -0.84
C ASN A 420 13.21 -17.59 0.31
N ILE A 421 12.65 -17.16 1.42
CA ILE A 421 12.46 -17.98 2.61
C ILE A 421 11.01 -18.46 2.65
N LYS A 422 10.80 -19.76 2.76
CA LYS A 422 9.46 -20.32 2.98
C LYS A 422 9.09 -20.15 4.46
N ILE A 423 8.00 -19.46 4.70
CA ILE A 423 7.43 -19.25 6.04
C ILE A 423 6.45 -20.40 6.33
N PRO A 424 6.44 -20.96 7.54
CA PRO A 424 5.46 -21.97 7.93
C PRO A 424 4.02 -21.45 7.80
N GLY A 425 3.08 -22.27 7.29
CA GLY A 425 1.65 -22.00 7.36
C GLY A 425 0.88 -21.85 6.06
N ASN A 426 1.47 -21.83 4.89
CA ASN A 426 0.82 -21.77 3.56
C ASN A 426 -0.26 -20.68 3.36
N LYS A 427 -0.24 -19.61 4.18
CA LYS A 427 -1.12 -18.44 4.06
C LYS A 427 -0.33 -17.24 3.56
N PRO A 428 -0.94 -16.27 2.87
CA PRO A 428 -0.22 -15.10 2.32
C PRO A 428 0.46 -14.28 3.42
N ILE A 429 1.67 -13.83 3.14
CA ILE A 429 2.43 -12.88 3.94
C ILE A 429 2.17 -11.48 3.35
N THR A 430 1.44 -10.67 4.08
CA THR A 430 1.04 -9.33 3.63
C THR A 430 1.84 -8.22 4.27
N GLN A 431 2.36 -8.45 5.47
CA GLN A 431 3.12 -7.45 6.22
C GLN A 431 4.55 -7.92 6.42
N VAL A 432 5.49 -7.02 6.15
CA VAL A 432 6.92 -7.24 6.32
C VAL A 432 7.54 -5.94 6.83
N ASP A 433 8.43 -6.04 7.80
CA ASP A 433 9.23 -4.90 8.25
C ASP A 433 10.65 -5.35 8.60
N TRP A 434 11.64 -4.49 8.34
CA TRP A 434 13.05 -4.75 8.63
C TRP A 434 13.43 -4.05 9.93
N HIS A 435 14.16 -4.76 10.78
CA HIS A 435 14.62 -4.17 12.04
C HIS A 435 15.56 -2.99 11.78
N PRO A 436 15.32 -1.82 12.42
CA PRO A 436 16.11 -0.62 12.12
C PRO A 436 17.58 -0.70 12.53
N GLN A 437 17.91 -1.44 13.59
CA GLN A 437 19.26 -1.51 14.16
C GLN A 437 19.93 -2.89 14.01
N GLU A 438 19.19 -3.92 13.67
CA GLU A 438 19.75 -5.26 13.47
C GLU A 438 20.12 -5.50 12.00
N THR A 439 21.17 -6.25 11.81
CA THR A 439 21.77 -6.42 10.48
C THR A 439 20.98 -7.33 9.56
N SER A 440 20.29 -8.35 10.10
CA SER A 440 19.62 -9.39 9.29
C SER A 440 18.19 -9.70 9.71
N LYS A 441 17.69 -9.11 10.80
CA LYS A 441 16.38 -9.47 11.35
C LYS A 441 15.23 -8.78 10.64
N VAL A 442 14.28 -9.59 10.19
CA VAL A 442 13.07 -9.16 9.48
C VAL A 442 11.87 -9.81 10.15
N ILE A 443 10.83 -9.04 10.42
CA ILE A 443 9.54 -9.57 10.84
C ILE A 443 8.59 -9.67 9.65
N CYS A 444 7.78 -10.70 9.66
CA CYS A 444 6.73 -10.87 8.66
C CYS A 444 5.48 -11.52 9.27
N SER A 445 4.33 -11.12 8.77
CA SER A 445 3.04 -11.65 9.18
C SER A 445 2.02 -11.52 8.06
N GLY A 446 0.83 -12.06 8.28
CA GLY A 446 -0.26 -11.96 7.31
C GLY A 446 -1.50 -12.72 7.77
N ALA A 447 -2.19 -13.37 6.82
CA ALA A 447 -3.44 -14.07 7.07
C ALA A 447 -3.34 -15.26 8.04
N ALA A 448 -2.13 -15.73 8.36
CA ALA A 448 -1.92 -16.75 9.40
C ALA A 448 -2.07 -16.19 10.81
N GLY A 449 -1.93 -14.88 10.97
CA GLY A 449 -1.98 -14.17 12.24
C GLY A 449 -0.70 -14.25 13.06
N LYS A 450 0.11 -15.28 12.88
CA LYS A 450 1.40 -15.40 13.57
C LYS A 450 2.41 -14.41 13.01
N ILE A 451 3.22 -13.84 13.88
CA ILE A 451 4.34 -12.96 13.50
C ILE A 451 5.60 -13.82 13.52
N TYR A 452 6.32 -13.87 12.42
CA TYR A 452 7.54 -14.64 12.24
C TYR A 452 8.74 -13.71 12.22
N VAL A 453 9.82 -14.13 12.88
CA VAL A 453 11.13 -13.47 12.85
C VAL A 453 12.06 -14.30 11.98
N CYS A 454 12.64 -13.66 10.96
CA CYS A 454 13.62 -14.24 10.05
C CYS A 454 15.00 -13.63 10.32
N ASP A 455 16.07 -14.46 10.24
CA ASP A 455 17.47 -14.06 10.38
C ASP A 455 18.37 -14.88 9.45
#